data_ad27b4b56704adefcab25c85fa1b695f
#
_entry.id   ad27b4b56704adefcab25c85fa1b695f
#
_cell.length_a   1.000
_cell.length_b   1.000
_cell.length_c   1.000
_cell.angle_alpha   90.00
_cell.angle_beta   90.00
_cell.angle_gamma   90.00
#
_symmetry.space_group_name_H-M   'P 1'
#
loop_
_entity.id
_entity.type
_entity.pdbx_description
1 polymer ?
#
loop_
_entity_poly.entity_id
_entity_poly.type
_entity_poly.pdbx_seq_one_letter_code
_entity_poly.pdbx_strand_id
1 'polypeptide(L)' 'MYSKEALSDIFKRILKFEQDAKSIYDDCIEKIDDEQSINILQSISNEEESHIEEAKKLFKIIEEDSS' A
#
# COMPACT_ATOMS: atom_id res chain seq x y z
N MET A 1 15.81 18.87 -6.02
CA MET A 1 15.03 17.93 -6.85
C MET A 1 15.60 16.54 -6.74
N TYR A 2 14.74 15.53 -6.62
CA TYR A 2 15.20 14.15 -6.48
C TYR A 2 15.55 13.54 -7.83
N SER A 3 16.57 12.71 -7.86
CA SER A 3 16.89 11.90 -9.03
C SER A 3 15.81 10.82 -9.21
N LYS A 4 15.78 10.22 -10.37
CA LYS A 4 14.87 9.10 -10.64
C LYS A 4 15.08 7.94 -9.66
N GLU A 5 16.34 7.61 -9.39
CA GLU A 5 16.68 6.54 -8.44
C GLU A 5 16.18 6.87 -7.03
N ALA A 6 16.34 8.14 -6.62
CA ALA A 6 15.87 8.57 -5.30
C ALA A 6 14.35 8.48 -5.20
N LEU A 7 13.63 8.91 -6.23
CA LEU A 7 12.17 8.81 -6.27
C LEU A 7 11.73 7.35 -6.27
N SER A 8 12.39 6.51 -7.02
CA SER A 8 12.08 5.08 -7.06
C SER A 8 12.23 4.45 -5.69
N ASP A 9 13.31 4.79 -4.96
CA ASP A 9 13.53 4.28 -3.60
C ASP A 9 12.46 4.75 -2.63
N ILE A 10 12.05 6.01 -2.73
CA ILE A 10 10.97 6.55 -1.89
C ILE A 10 9.68 5.79 -2.16
N PHE A 11 9.33 5.58 -3.43
CA PHE A 11 8.10 4.89 -3.80
C PHE A 11 8.12 3.41 -3.39
N LYS A 12 9.28 2.75 -3.43
CA LYS A 12 9.43 1.39 -2.92
C LYS A 12 9.13 1.31 -1.43
N ARG A 13 9.58 2.31 -0.66
CA ARG A 13 9.29 2.36 0.77
C ARG A 13 7.81 2.58 1.04
N ILE A 14 7.17 3.45 0.26
CA ILE A 14 5.73 3.69 0.37
C ILE A 14 4.97 2.39 0.09
N LEU A 15 5.33 1.72 -0.99
CA LEU A 15 4.67 0.47 -1.38
C LEU A 15 4.82 -0.59 -0.30
N LYS A 16 6.04 -0.75 0.23
CA LYS A 16 6.27 -1.72 1.30
C LYS A 16 5.47 -1.36 2.55
N PHE A 17 5.42 -0.09 2.91
CA PHE A 17 4.66 0.38 4.06
C PHE A 17 3.17 0.04 3.90
N GLU A 18 2.60 0.29 2.72
CA GLU A 18 1.20 -0.02 2.46
C GLU A 18 0.92 -1.52 2.47
N GLN A 19 1.84 -2.32 1.93
CA GLN A 19 1.71 -3.78 1.94
C GLN A 19 1.79 -4.33 3.36
N ASP A 20 2.70 -3.82 4.17
CA ASP A 20 2.84 -4.23 5.57
C ASP A 20 1.59 -3.84 6.37
N ALA A 21 1.08 -2.63 6.15
CA ALA A 21 -0.13 -2.16 6.82
C ALA A 21 -1.32 -3.06 6.48
N LYS A 22 -1.52 -3.37 5.21
CA LYS A 22 -2.60 -4.25 4.78
C LYS A 22 -2.50 -5.60 5.45
N SER A 23 -1.30 -6.16 5.49
CA SER A 23 -1.05 -7.45 6.12
C SER A 23 -1.43 -7.46 7.61
N ILE A 24 -1.12 -6.37 8.31
CA ILE A 24 -1.47 -6.23 9.73
C ILE A 24 -2.99 -6.18 9.91
N TYR A 25 -3.69 -5.42 9.09
CA TYR A 25 -5.15 -5.35 9.15
C TYR A 25 -5.80 -6.69 8.84
N ASP A 26 -5.32 -7.38 7.81
CA ASP A 26 -5.85 -8.70 7.44
C ASP A 26 -5.62 -9.72 8.56
N ASP A 27 -4.46 -9.69 9.19
CA ASP A 27 -4.14 -10.56 10.31
C ASP A 27 -5.05 -10.28 11.51
N CYS A 28 -5.32 -9.01 11.77
CA CYS A 28 -6.21 -8.59 12.85
C CYS A 28 -7.64 -9.08 12.61
N ILE A 29 -8.12 -9.00 11.36
CA ILE A 29 -9.45 -9.47 10.98
C ILE A 29 -9.61 -10.95 11.32
N GLU A 30 -8.58 -11.76 11.08
CA GLU A 30 -8.62 -13.19 11.38
C GLU A 30 -8.72 -13.49 12.88
N LYS A 31 -8.27 -12.57 13.72
CA LYS A 31 -8.16 -12.79 15.17
C LYS A 31 -9.30 -12.19 15.98
N ILE A 32 -10.19 -11.44 15.35
CA ILE A 32 -11.28 -10.74 16.01
C ILE A 32 -12.62 -11.41 15.68
N ASP A 33 -13.50 -11.50 16.67
CA ASP A 33 -14.85 -12.06 16.47
C ASP A 33 -15.93 -11.00 16.33
N ASP A 34 -15.62 -9.75 16.65
CA ASP A 34 -16.60 -8.67 16.62
C ASP A 34 -16.90 -8.23 15.20
N GLU A 35 -18.14 -8.41 14.76
CA GLU A 35 -18.56 -8.13 13.40
C GLU A 35 -18.38 -6.66 13.01
N GLN A 36 -18.68 -5.73 13.91
CA GLN A 36 -18.51 -4.30 13.62
C GLN A 36 -17.04 -3.96 13.41
N SER A 37 -16.17 -4.50 14.26
CA SER A 37 -14.73 -4.29 14.16
C SER A 37 -14.18 -4.89 12.86
N ILE A 38 -14.64 -6.09 12.50
CA ILE A 38 -14.24 -6.74 11.26
C ILE A 38 -14.62 -5.88 10.05
N ASN A 39 -15.83 -5.34 10.04
CA ASN A 39 -16.29 -4.49 8.93
C ASN A 39 -15.45 -3.24 8.80
N ILE A 40 -15.10 -2.60 9.91
CA ILE A 40 -14.25 -1.41 9.90
C ILE A 40 -12.85 -1.75 9.40
N LEU A 41 -12.26 -2.82 9.92
CA LEU A 41 -10.93 -3.25 9.52
C LEU A 41 -10.88 -3.67 8.06
N GLN A 42 -11.92 -4.33 7.58
CA GLN A 42 -12.01 -4.72 6.18
C GLN A 42 -12.05 -3.50 5.26
N SER A 43 -12.77 -2.46 5.67
CA SER A 43 -12.82 -1.20 4.94
C SER A 43 -11.43 -0.56 4.85
N ILE A 44 -10.68 -0.55 5.95
CA ILE A 44 -9.32 -0.01 5.98
C ILE A 44 -8.40 -0.85 5.10
N SER A 45 -8.49 -2.17 5.19
CA SER A 45 -7.69 -3.08 4.36
C SER A 45 -7.94 -2.82 2.87
N ASN A 46 -9.20 -2.60 2.50
CA ASN A 46 -9.56 -2.30 1.12
C ASN A 46 -8.96 -0.97 0.65
N GLU A 47 -8.91 0.04 1.52
CA GLU A 47 -8.26 1.32 1.21
C GLU A 47 -6.75 1.12 1.00
N GLU A 48 -6.11 0.28 1.81
CA GLU A 48 -4.69 -0.03 1.64
C GLU A 48 -4.44 -0.72 0.30
N GLU A 49 -5.34 -1.59 -0.14
CA GLU A 49 -5.24 -2.22 -1.45
C GLU A 49 -5.27 -1.18 -2.57
N SER A 50 -6.14 -0.18 -2.46
CA SER A 50 -6.20 0.92 -3.42
C SER A 50 -4.90 1.72 -3.44
N HIS A 51 -4.33 1.99 -2.27
CA HIS A 51 -3.06 2.70 -2.15
C HIS A 51 -1.92 1.91 -2.79
N ILE A 52 -1.91 0.59 -2.63
CA ILE A 52 -0.93 -0.29 -3.25
C ILE A 52 -1.00 -0.19 -4.77
N GLU A 53 -2.19 -0.22 -5.32
CA GLU A 53 -2.38 -0.10 -6.76
C GLU A 53 -1.92 1.26 -7.27
N GLU A 54 -2.21 2.33 -6.52
CA GLU A 54 -1.76 3.67 -6.87
C GLU A 54 -0.23 3.77 -6.83
N ALA A 55 0.40 3.17 -5.82
CA ALA A 55 1.86 3.16 -5.71
C ALA A 55 2.50 2.44 -6.89
N LYS A 56 1.91 1.33 -7.33
CA LYS A 56 2.38 0.59 -8.49
C LYS A 56 2.28 1.43 -9.77
N LYS A 57 1.24 2.22 -9.89
CA LYS A 57 1.08 3.14 -11.04
C LYS A 57 2.16 4.21 -11.04
N LEU A 58 2.53 4.72 -9.88
CA LEU A 58 3.61 5.71 -9.76
C LEU A 58 4.94 5.12 -10.22
N PHE A 59 5.23 3.87 -9.83
CA PHE A 59 6.42 3.18 -10.30
C PHE A 59 6.47 3.09 -11.81
N LYS A 60 5.36 2.70 -12.40
CA LYS A 60 5.27 2.55 -13.84
C LYS A 60 5.53 3.87 -14.56
N ILE A 61 4.98 4.96 -14.03
CA ILE A 61 5.19 6.30 -14.60
C ILE A 61 6.67 6.67 -14.56
N ILE A 62 7.34 6.42 -13.44
CA ILE A 62 8.76 6.73 -13.29
C ILE A 62 9.61 5.91 -14.26
N GLU A 63 9.31 4.62 -14.39
CA GLU A 63 10.03 3.75 -15.31
C GLU A 63 9.86 4.17 -16.77
N GLU A 64 8.67 4.55 -17.15
CA GLU A 64 8.39 5.01 -18.52
C GLU A 64 9.10 6.32 -18.84
N ASP A 65 9.27 7.17 -17.83
CA ASP A 65 9.92 8.48 -17.98
C ASP A 65 11.41 8.37 -18.21
N SER A 66 11.98 7.18 -18.11
CA SER A 66 13.43 6.96 -18.20
C SER A 66 13.92 6.67 -19.60
N SER A 67 13.05 6.58 -20.57
CA SER A 67 13.44 6.27 -21.95
C SER A 67 13.84 7.50 -22.77
#